data_5697eb93d6ba20618a017ffe213ce0e4
#
_entry.id   5697eb93d6ba20618a017ffe213ce0e4
#
_cell.length_a   1.000
_cell.length_b   1.000
_cell.length_c   1.000
_cell.angle_alpha   90.00
_cell.angle_beta   90.00
_cell.angle_gamma   90.00
#
_symmetry.space_group_name_H-M   'P 1'
#
loop_
_entity.id
_entity.type
_entity.pdbx_description
1 polymer ?
#
loop_
_entity_poly.entity_id
_entity_poly.type
_entity_poly.pdbx_seq_one_letter_code
_entity_poly.pdbx_strand_id
1 'polypeptide(L)'
;IHIVEPGLEAIVKQAVDNGKLKASLTPVHSDAYLIAVPTPFKGDDHEPDLSYIQAVSKALAPLLEKGDIVILESTSPVGATEKMVEWLAEARRDLTFPKYYEPDIEADIFVAYCPERVLPGKFGEELLSNGRIIGGMTKESTKKAQEVYRIFVEGDLLATNSRTAEMAKLTENASRDVSIAFANELSII
;
A
#
# COMPACT_ATOMS: atom_id res chain seq x y z
N ILE A 1 5.81 -21.07 -3.25
CA ILE A 1 6.33 -19.70 -3.12
C ILE A 1 7.16 -19.40 -4.37
N HIS A 2 6.79 -18.36 -5.12
CA HIS A 2 7.47 -18.01 -6.38
C HIS A 2 8.70 -17.11 -6.16
N ILE A 3 8.83 -16.54 -4.96
CA ILE A 3 9.92 -15.64 -4.60
C ILE A 3 10.85 -16.39 -3.66
N VAL A 4 12.13 -16.42 -4.00
CA VAL A 4 13.16 -17.03 -3.17
C VAL A 4 13.76 -15.95 -2.27
N GLU A 5 13.23 -15.86 -1.04
CA GLU A 5 13.72 -14.96 -0.01
C GLU A 5 14.20 -15.79 1.20
N PRO A 6 15.41 -15.54 1.71
CA PRO A 6 15.94 -16.28 2.84
C PRO A 6 15.01 -16.19 4.07
N GLY A 7 14.61 -17.34 4.60
CA GLY A 7 13.75 -17.42 5.80
C GLY A 7 12.26 -17.22 5.58
N LEU A 8 11.81 -16.67 4.45
CA LEU A 8 10.39 -16.41 4.19
C LEU A 8 9.55 -17.68 4.20
N GLU A 9 10.04 -18.77 3.60
CA GLU A 9 9.32 -20.04 3.55
C GLU A 9 9.03 -20.58 4.96
N ALA A 10 10.00 -20.51 5.86
CA ALA A 10 9.84 -20.99 7.24
C ALA A 10 8.80 -20.16 8.01
N ILE A 11 8.82 -18.83 7.86
CA ILE A 11 7.86 -17.90 8.49
C ILE A 11 6.45 -18.18 7.99
N VAL A 12 6.27 -18.26 6.66
CA VAL A 12 4.97 -18.54 6.04
C VAL A 12 4.44 -19.90 6.49
N LYS A 13 5.28 -20.94 6.45
CA LYS A 13 4.89 -22.28 6.89
C LYS A 13 4.44 -22.27 8.35
N GLN A 14 5.21 -21.65 9.24
CA GLN A 14 4.86 -21.53 10.65
C GLN A 14 3.52 -20.80 10.85
N ALA A 15 3.29 -19.69 10.12
CA ALA A 15 2.05 -18.92 10.22
C ALA A 15 0.83 -19.71 9.73
N VAL A 16 0.99 -20.52 8.67
CA VAL A 16 -0.05 -21.43 8.17
C VAL A 16 -0.33 -22.56 9.16
N ASP A 17 0.72 -23.25 9.64
CA ASP A 17 0.60 -24.38 10.58
C ASP A 17 -0.07 -23.93 11.90
N ASN A 18 0.18 -22.71 12.35
CA ASN A 18 -0.44 -22.12 13.55
C ASN A 18 -1.84 -21.51 13.28
N GLY A 19 -2.35 -21.61 12.05
CA GLY A 19 -3.66 -21.08 11.66
C GLY A 19 -3.77 -19.55 11.63
N LYS A 20 -2.63 -18.84 11.72
CA LYS A 20 -2.57 -17.37 11.70
C LYS A 20 -2.58 -16.79 10.27
N LEU A 21 -2.22 -17.60 9.28
CA LEU A 21 -2.24 -17.23 7.87
C LEU A 21 -3.13 -18.20 7.10
N LYS A 22 -4.08 -17.65 6.34
CA LYS A 22 -4.96 -18.42 5.44
C LYS A 22 -4.98 -17.72 4.07
N ALA A 23 -4.96 -18.51 3.01
CA ALA A 23 -5.16 -18.02 1.65
C ALA A 23 -6.62 -18.22 1.23
N SER A 24 -7.19 -17.24 0.53
CA SER A 24 -8.53 -17.29 -0.05
C SER A 24 -8.53 -16.61 -1.41
N LEU A 25 -9.41 -17.05 -2.29
CA LEU A 25 -9.67 -16.38 -3.57
C LEU A 25 -10.69 -15.24 -3.45
N THR A 26 -11.37 -15.16 -2.31
CA THR A 26 -12.32 -14.09 -2.00
C THR A 26 -11.90 -13.38 -0.73
N PRO A 27 -11.99 -12.05 -0.68
CA PRO A 27 -11.71 -11.32 0.54
C PRO A 27 -12.73 -11.66 1.64
N VAL A 28 -12.34 -11.49 2.89
CA VAL A 28 -13.20 -11.66 4.06
C VAL A 28 -13.20 -10.37 4.86
N HIS A 29 -14.22 -10.18 5.72
CA HIS A 29 -14.25 -9.04 6.63
C HIS A 29 -12.98 -9.01 7.53
N SER A 30 -12.42 -7.82 7.68
CA SER A 30 -11.19 -7.57 8.44
C SER A 30 -11.13 -6.11 8.89
N ASP A 31 -10.51 -5.84 10.03
CA ASP A 31 -10.33 -4.48 10.56
C ASP A 31 -9.35 -3.64 9.70
N ALA A 32 -8.43 -4.32 8.99
CA ALA A 32 -7.44 -3.68 8.13
C ALA A 32 -7.24 -4.45 6.82
N TYR A 33 -7.24 -3.72 5.71
CA TYR A 33 -7.03 -4.23 4.36
C TYR A 33 -5.77 -3.61 3.76
N LEU A 34 -4.77 -4.44 3.43
CA LEU A 34 -3.56 -4.01 2.75
C LEU A 34 -3.65 -4.43 1.28
N ILE A 35 -3.65 -3.45 0.37
CA ILE A 35 -3.81 -3.67 -1.07
C ILE A 35 -2.44 -3.66 -1.74
N ALA A 36 -1.98 -4.84 -2.17
CA ALA A 36 -0.70 -5.06 -2.84
C ALA A 36 -0.93 -5.76 -4.19
N VAL A 37 -1.65 -5.09 -5.09
CA VAL A 37 -1.96 -5.60 -6.44
C VAL A 37 -1.01 -5.05 -7.50
N PRO A 38 -0.84 -5.71 -8.66
CA PRO A 38 -0.06 -5.17 -9.76
C PRO A 38 -0.57 -3.80 -10.24
N THR A 39 0.36 -2.93 -10.64
CA THR A 39 0.07 -1.62 -11.23
C THR A 39 0.90 -1.45 -12.51
N PRO A 40 0.64 -2.26 -13.57
CA PRO A 40 1.39 -2.19 -14.82
C PRO A 40 1.08 -0.92 -15.59
N PHE A 41 1.86 -0.67 -16.62
CA PHE A 41 1.52 0.30 -17.66
C PHE A 41 0.65 -0.35 -18.73
N LYS A 42 -0.17 0.44 -19.42
CA LYS A 42 -0.94 0.04 -20.59
C LYS A 42 -0.77 1.04 -21.73
N GLY A 43 -0.91 0.52 -22.94
CA GLY A 43 -0.72 1.29 -24.17
C GLY A 43 0.74 1.69 -24.43
N ASP A 44 0.94 2.33 -25.57
CA ASP A 44 2.26 2.81 -25.99
C ASP A 44 2.67 4.09 -25.22
N ASP A 45 1.71 4.80 -24.66
CA ASP A 45 1.90 6.01 -23.86
C ASP A 45 2.30 5.73 -22.41
N HIS A 46 2.42 4.45 -22.03
CA HIS A 46 2.81 4.00 -20.69
C HIS A 46 1.90 4.56 -19.58
N GLU A 47 0.59 4.66 -19.86
CA GLU A 47 -0.38 5.09 -18.84
C GLU A 47 -0.48 4.07 -17.71
N PRO A 48 -0.53 4.51 -16.43
CA PRO A 48 -0.74 3.60 -15.30
C PRO A 48 -2.07 2.85 -15.40
N ASP A 49 -2.03 1.53 -15.23
CA ASP A 49 -3.25 0.73 -15.17
C ASP A 49 -3.74 0.56 -13.73
N LEU A 50 -4.77 1.30 -13.38
CA LEU A 50 -5.39 1.23 -12.07
C LEU A 50 -6.56 0.22 -12.00
N SER A 51 -6.80 -0.56 -13.03
CA SER A 51 -7.91 -1.51 -13.10
C SER A 51 -7.86 -2.57 -12.00
N TYR A 52 -6.67 -3.00 -11.59
CA TYR A 52 -6.48 -3.94 -10.48
C TYR A 52 -6.89 -3.32 -9.14
N ILE A 53 -6.54 -2.05 -8.89
CA ILE A 53 -6.95 -1.32 -7.69
C ILE A 53 -8.46 -1.14 -7.71
N GLN A 54 -9.05 -0.80 -8.85
CA GLN A 54 -10.50 -0.67 -8.99
C GLN A 54 -11.22 -2.00 -8.73
N ALA A 55 -10.69 -3.11 -9.26
CA ALA A 55 -11.29 -4.43 -9.08
C ALA A 55 -11.27 -4.85 -7.60
N VAL A 56 -10.14 -4.69 -6.91
CA VAL A 56 -10.06 -5.02 -5.48
C VAL A 56 -10.93 -4.09 -4.64
N SER A 57 -11.02 -2.80 -4.96
CA SER A 57 -11.90 -1.85 -4.27
C SER A 57 -13.37 -2.31 -4.33
N LYS A 58 -13.83 -2.72 -5.52
CA LYS A 58 -15.19 -3.27 -5.70
C LYS A 58 -15.41 -4.56 -4.92
N ALA A 59 -14.39 -5.42 -4.84
CA ALA A 59 -14.47 -6.68 -4.10
C ALA A 59 -14.48 -6.48 -2.57
N LEU A 60 -13.77 -5.46 -2.08
CA LEU A 60 -13.71 -5.12 -0.64
C LEU A 60 -14.93 -4.34 -0.17
N ALA A 61 -15.49 -3.49 -1.02
CA ALA A 61 -16.56 -2.58 -0.62
C ALA A 61 -17.71 -3.24 0.18
N PRO A 62 -18.26 -4.42 -0.22
CA PRO A 62 -19.32 -5.07 0.54
C PRO A 62 -18.95 -5.53 1.95
N LEU A 63 -17.64 -5.62 2.24
CA LEU A 63 -17.10 -6.15 3.50
C LEU A 63 -16.75 -5.05 4.50
N LEU A 64 -16.69 -3.79 4.05
CA LEU A 64 -16.26 -2.67 4.89
C LEU A 64 -17.30 -2.36 5.97
N GLU A 65 -16.82 -2.17 7.19
CA GLU A 65 -17.59 -1.70 8.34
C GLU A 65 -16.95 -0.43 8.92
N LYS A 66 -17.73 0.31 9.73
CA LYS A 66 -17.25 1.53 10.38
C LYS A 66 -16.03 1.24 11.27
N GLY A 67 -14.98 2.01 11.09
CA GLY A 67 -13.73 1.88 11.83
C GLY A 67 -12.64 1.11 11.07
N ASP A 68 -12.99 0.46 9.96
CA ASP A 68 -12.01 -0.25 9.13
C ASP A 68 -11.03 0.71 8.45
N ILE A 69 -9.84 0.17 8.18
CA ILE A 69 -8.82 0.89 7.43
C ILE A 69 -8.44 0.15 6.14
N VAL A 70 -8.35 0.91 5.04
CA VAL A 70 -7.86 0.43 3.74
C VAL A 70 -6.54 1.13 3.43
N ILE A 71 -5.47 0.35 3.24
CA ILE A 71 -4.12 0.86 2.98
C ILE A 71 -3.67 0.38 1.60
N LEU A 72 -3.37 1.32 0.71
CA LEU A 72 -2.78 1.01 -0.59
C LEU A 72 -1.25 0.94 -0.43
N GLU A 73 -0.66 -0.22 -0.74
CA GLU A 73 0.80 -0.45 -0.70
C GLU A 73 1.42 -0.51 -2.10
N SER A 74 0.63 -0.82 -3.12
CA SER A 74 1.12 -0.89 -4.51
C SER A 74 1.75 0.42 -4.95
N THR A 75 2.89 0.35 -5.66
CA THR A 75 3.49 1.54 -6.28
C THR A 75 2.50 2.14 -7.28
N SER A 76 2.09 3.37 -7.05
CA SER A 76 0.97 4.00 -7.74
C SER A 76 1.28 5.45 -8.12
N PRO A 77 0.67 5.99 -9.17
CA PRO A 77 0.76 7.41 -9.49
C PRO A 77 0.10 8.26 -8.40
N VAL A 78 0.50 9.53 -8.34
CA VAL A 78 -0.10 10.48 -7.39
C VAL A 78 -1.60 10.64 -7.68
N GLY A 79 -2.42 10.48 -6.65
CA GLY A 79 -3.89 10.51 -6.73
C GLY A 79 -4.54 9.14 -6.85
N ALA A 80 -3.78 8.04 -6.91
CA ALA A 80 -4.35 6.70 -6.98
C ALA A 80 -5.15 6.33 -5.72
N THR A 81 -4.69 6.77 -4.55
CA THR A 81 -5.41 6.58 -3.28
C THR A 81 -6.75 7.31 -3.28
N GLU A 82 -6.80 8.52 -3.84
CA GLU A 82 -8.04 9.28 -3.98
C GLU A 82 -9.02 8.58 -4.92
N LYS A 83 -8.51 8.06 -6.06
CA LYS A 83 -9.30 7.26 -6.99
C LYS A 83 -9.88 5.99 -6.32
N MET A 84 -9.10 5.33 -5.50
CA MET A 84 -9.56 4.19 -4.71
C MET A 84 -10.72 4.58 -3.80
N VAL A 85 -10.60 5.71 -3.10
CA VAL A 85 -11.68 6.24 -2.24
C VAL A 85 -12.95 6.51 -3.05
N GLU A 86 -12.84 7.11 -4.25
CA GLU A 86 -13.99 7.36 -5.12
C GLU A 86 -14.74 6.05 -5.43
N TRP A 87 -14.03 4.99 -5.85
CA TRP A 87 -14.64 3.69 -6.17
C TRP A 87 -15.28 3.00 -4.97
N LEU A 88 -14.67 3.11 -3.78
CA LEU A 88 -15.24 2.58 -2.54
C LEU A 88 -16.52 3.34 -2.16
N ALA A 89 -16.51 4.67 -2.23
CA ALA A 89 -17.64 5.52 -1.91
C ALA A 89 -18.81 5.34 -2.90
N GLU A 90 -18.53 5.15 -4.20
CA GLU A 90 -19.54 4.81 -5.19
C GLU A 90 -20.28 3.51 -4.86
N ALA A 91 -19.53 2.51 -4.37
CA ALA A 91 -20.05 1.19 -4.03
C ALA A 91 -20.74 1.14 -2.65
N ARG A 92 -20.39 2.02 -1.71
CA ARG A 92 -20.87 2.05 -0.32
C ARG A 92 -21.35 3.44 0.08
N ARG A 93 -22.47 3.84 -0.51
CA ARG A 93 -23.13 5.14 -0.25
C ARG A 93 -23.69 5.29 1.17
N ASP A 94 -23.74 4.21 1.90
CA ASP A 94 -24.17 4.12 3.31
C ASP A 94 -23.04 4.46 4.29
N LEU A 95 -21.79 4.51 3.82
CA LEU A 95 -20.61 4.86 4.61
C LEU A 95 -20.00 6.19 4.16
N THR A 96 -19.43 6.92 5.12
CA THR A 96 -18.69 8.15 4.86
C THR A 96 -17.22 7.85 4.67
N PHE A 97 -16.68 8.29 3.54
CA PHE A 97 -15.25 8.12 3.20
C PHE A 97 -14.50 9.45 3.34
N PRO A 98 -13.18 9.41 3.66
CA PRO A 98 -12.38 10.61 3.76
C PRO A 98 -12.20 11.27 2.39
N LYS A 99 -12.16 12.61 2.35
CA LYS A 99 -11.87 13.38 1.15
C LYS A 99 -10.61 14.21 1.35
N TYR A 100 -9.76 14.24 0.37
CA TYR A 100 -8.48 14.96 0.45
C TYR A 100 -8.65 16.46 0.71
N TYR A 101 -9.69 17.08 0.16
CA TYR A 101 -9.97 18.50 0.30
C TYR A 101 -10.87 18.86 1.49
N GLU A 102 -11.35 17.86 2.20
CA GLU A 102 -12.23 18.02 3.37
C GLU A 102 -11.63 17.29 4.58
N PRO A 103 -10.49 17.77 5.11
CA PRO A 103 -9.74 17.06 6.14
C PRO A 103 -10.50 16.93 7.48
N ASP A 104 -11.51 17.74 7.70
CA ASP A 104 -12.31 17.76 8.94
C ASP A 104 -13.58 16.88 8.84
N ILE A 105 -13.78 16.18 7.72
CA ILE A 105 -14.90 15.24 7.60
C ILE A 105 -14.71 14.06 8.55
N GLU A 106 -15.69 13.79 9.38
CA GLU A 106 -15.74 12.58 10.19
C GLU A 106 -16.09 11.39 9.29
N ALA A 107 -15.07 10.61 8.93
CA ALA A 107 -15.21 9.46 8.05
C ALA A 107 -15.46 8.17 8.82
N ASP A 108 -16.33 7.32 8.30
CA ASP A 108 -16.58 5.98 8.84
C ASP A 108 -15.41 5.03 8.54
N ILE A 109 -14.73 5.24 7.39
CA ILE A 109 -13.62 4.42 6.89
C ILE A 109 -12.33 5.25 6.85
N PHE A 110 -11.23 4.64 7.27
CA PHE A 110 -9.90 5.24 7.17
C PHE A 110 -9.22 4.78 5.89
N VAL A 111 -8.49 5.68 5.22
CA VAL A 111 -7.77 5.34 3.98
C VAL A 111 -6.39 5.97 3.98
N ALA A 112 -5.37 5.18 3.66
CA ALA A 112 -3.99 5.62 3.62
C ALA A 112 -3.20 4.97 2.48
N TYR A 113 -2.05 5.55 2.18
CA TYR A 113 -1.02 4.99 1.33
C TYR A 113 0.25 4.72 2.15
N CYS A 114 0.82 3.53 2.01
CA CYS A 114 2.09 3.17 2.63
C CYS A 114 2.89 2.26 1.71
N PRO A 115 3.82 2.79 0.90
CA PRO A 115 4.55 1.99 -0.07
C PRO A 115 5.54 1.02 0.57
N GLU A 116 5.68 -0.16 -0.03
CA GLU A 116 6.70 -1.13 0.33
C GLU A 116 8.10 -0.63 -0.07
N ARG A 117 9.09 -0.86 0.82
CA ARG A 117 10.49 -0.39 0.66
C ARG A 117 11.54 -1.46 0.89
N VAL A 118 11.15 -2.72 0.98
CA VAL A 118 12.08 -3.85 1.19
C VAL A 118 12.81 -4.16 -0.10
N LEU A 119 14.13 -4.36 0.00
CA LEU A 119 14.94 -4.83 -1.12
C LEU A 119 14.89 -6.35 -1.24
N PRO A 120 14.85 -6.90 -2.47
CA PRO A 120 14.97 -8.33 -2.67
C PRO A 120 16.20 -8.91 -1.98
N GLY A 121 16.06 -10.03 -1.28
CA GLY A 121 17.13 -10.70 -0.54
C GLY A 121 17.30 -10.22 0.90
N LYS A 122 16.58 -9.19 1.35
CA LYS A 122 16.68 -8.62 2.71
C LYS A 122 15.35 -8.58 3.47
N PHE A 123 14.38 -9.34 3.01
CA PHE A 123 12.99 -9.30 3.51
C PHE A 123 12.90 -9.40 5.03
N GLY A 124 13.57 -10.40 5.65
CA GLY A 124 13.41 -10.67 7.08
C GLY A 124 13.90 -9.55 8.00
N GLU A 125 14.94 -8.82 7.59
CA GLU A 125 15.51 -7.72 8.36
C GLU A 125 14.80 -6.40 8.04
N GLU A 126 14.68 -6.08 6.76
CA GLU A 126 14.18 -4.78 6.32
C GLU A 126 12.67 -4.60 6.51
N LEU A 127 11.90 -5.68 6.56
CA LEU A 127 10.47 -5.60 6.84
C LEU A 127 10.18 -4.97 8.20
N LEU A 128 11.01 -5.28 9.20
CA LEU A 128 10.85 -4.80 10.57
C LEU A 128 11.61 -3.48 10.81
N SER A 129 12.84 -3.38 10.30
CA SER A 129 13.75 -2.27 10.63
C SER A 129 13.57 -1.03 9.75
N ASN A 130 13.12 -1.19 8.49
CA ASN A 130 12.98 -0.05 7.59
C ASN A 130 11.86 0.89 8.04
N GLY A 131 12.17 2.19 8.07
CA GLY A 131 11.16 3.23 8.27
C GLY A 131 10.13 3.24 7.13
N ARG A 132 8.89 3.59 7.47
CA ARG A 132 7.77 3.68 6.52
C ARG A 132 7.33 5.13 6.35
N ILE A 133 6.94 5.49 5.13
CA ILE A 133 6.25 6.75 4.85
C ILE A 133 4.76 6.43 4.79
N ILE A 134 3.99 7.03 5.69
CA ILE A 134 2.55 6.78 5.81
C ILE A 134 1.78 8.05 5.53
N GLY A 135 1.03 8.04 4.44
CA GLY A 135 0.22 9.15 4.00
C GLY A 135 -1.27 8.84 4.04
N GLY A 136 -1.98 9.39 5.02
CA GLY A 136 -3.44 9.26 5.08
C GLY A 136 -4.17 10.27 4.19
N MET A 137 -5.43 9.96 3.86
CA MET A 137 -6.37 10.91 3.28
C MET A 137 -6.72 12.02 4.29
N THR A 138 -6.72 11.68 5.60
CA THR A 138 -6.86 12.59 6.74
C THR A 138 -5.74 12.31 7.75
N LYS A 139 -5.62 13.19 8.76
CA LYS A 139 -4.68 12.97 9.89
C LYS A 139 -5.04 11.72 10.69
N GLU A 140 -6.33 11.48 10.88
CA GLU A 140 -6.87 10.30 11.55
C GLU A 140 -6.54 9.04 10.79
N SER A 141 -6.70 9.07 9.45
CA SER A 141 -6.28 7.94 8.57
C SER A 141 -4.77 7.66 8.69
N THR A 142 -3.93 8.70 8.73
CA THR A 142 -2.49 8.54 8.96
C THR A 142 -2.20 7.87 10.29
N LYS A 143 -2.83 8.35 11.36
CA LYS A 143 -2.66 7.80 12.71
C LYS A 143 -3.12 6.34 12.79
N LYS A 144 -4.27 6.04 12.23
CA LYS A 144 -4.82 4.66 12.20
C LYS A 144 -3.90 3.71 11.43
N ALA A 145 -3.34 4.15 10.29
CA ALA A 145 -2.36 3.38 9.54
C ALA A 145 -1.06 3.18 10.36
N GLN A 146 -0.55 4.21 11.04
CA GLN A 146 0.61 4.05 11.93
C GLN A 146 0.36 3.01 13.02
N GLU A 147 -0.84 2.94 13.60
CA GLU A 147 -1.21 1.92 14.59
C GLU A 147 -1.08 0.50 14.01
N VAL A 148 -1.53 0.29 12.77
CA VAL A 148 -1.41 -1.01 12.08
C VAL A 148 0.06 -1.38 11.86
N TYR A 149 0.86 -0.48 11.29
CA TYR A 149 2.27 -0.77 11.03
C TYR A 149 3.11 -0.90 12.29
N ARG A 150 2.77 -0.19 13.36
CA ARG A 150 3.48 -0.29 14.64
C ARG A 150 3.40 -1.68 15.29
N ILE A 151 2.48 -2.53 14.85
CA ILE A 151 2.39 -3.92 15.31
C ILE A 151 3.67 -4.69 14.99
N PHE A 152 4.33 -4.38 13.87
CA PHE A 152 5.49 -5.14 13.40
C PHE A 152 6.68 -4.27 12.93
N VAL A 153 6.50 -3.00 12.63
CA VAL A 153 7.59 -2.10 12.21
C VAL A 153 8.23 -1.45 13.42
N GLU A 154 9.53 -1.68 13.59
CA GLU A 154 10.37 -1.09 14.63
C GLU A 154 10.94 0.26 14.20
N GLY A 155 11.14 0.45 12.88
CA GLY A 155 11.65 1.68 12.29
C GLY A 155 10.71 2.88 12.43
N ASP A 156 11.18 4.04 11.96
CA ASP A 156 10.39 5.28 12.00
C ASP A 156 9.16 5.22 11.11
N LEU A 157 8.02 5.70 11.62
CA LEU A 157 6.78 5.86 10.87
C LEU A 157 6.57 7.35 10.55
N LEU A 158 7.02 7.77 9.38
CA LEU A 158 6.96 9.17 8.94
C LEU A 158 5.55 9.51 8.45
N ALA A 159 4.86 10.37 9.20
CA ALA A 159 3.51 10.82 8.87
C ALA A 159 3.51 11.89 7.79
N THR A 160 2.65 11.72 6.78
CA THR A 160 2.41 12.71 5.73
C THR A 160 0.98 12.57 5.18
N ASN A 161 0.68 13.15 4.01
CA ASN A 161 -0.56 12.92 3.27
C ASN A 161 -0.35 11.90 2.13
N SER A 162 -1.44 11.36 1.59
CA SER A 162 -1.42 10.32 0.55
C SER A 162 -0.62 10.73 -0.68
N ARG A 163 -0.82 11.92 -1.22
CA ARG A 163 -0.10 12.41 -2.41
C ARG A 163 1.41 12.52 -2.20
N THR A 164 1.82 13.01 -1.04
CA THR A 164 3.25 13.12 -0.69
C THR A 164 3.88 11.74 -0.56
N ALA A 165 3.19 10.79 0.06
CA ALA A 165 3.69 9.42 0.19
C ALA A 165 3.78 8.71 -1.17
N GLU A 166 2.80 8.88 -2.06
CA GLU A 166 2.83 8.37 -3.43
C GLU A 166 4.01 8.97 -4.22
N MET A 167 4.18 10.30 -4.18
CA MET A 167 5.28 10.98 -4.85
C MET A 167 6.64 10.54 -4.31
N ALA A 168 6.78 10.38 -3.00
CA ALA A 168 8.04 9.95 -2.38
C ALA A 168 8.48 8.58 -2.93
N LYS A 169 7.54 7.63 -3.08
CA LYS A 169 7.84 6.32 -3.68
C LYS A 169 8.30 6.42 -5.14
N LEU A 170 7.61 7.21 -5.94
CA LEU A 170 7.97 7.42 -7.35
C LEU A 170 9.34 8.08 -7.49
N THR A 171 9.62 9.10 -6.67
CA THR A 171 10.91 9.82 -6.66
C THR A 171 12.05 8.90 -6.24
N GLU A 172 11.84 8.05 -5.23
CA GLU A 172 12.84 7.06 -4.80
C GLU A 172 13.18 6.09 -5.93
N ASN A 173 12.17 5.55 -6.61
CA ASN A 173 12.36 4.65 -7.74
C ASN A 173 13.06 5.33 -8.92
N ALA A 174 12.64 6.53 -9.31
CA ALA A 174 13.25 7.29 -10.40
C ALA A 174 14.71 7.66 -10.11
N SER A 175 15.01 8.10 -8.88
CA SER A 175 16.38 8.41 -8.47
C SER A 175 17.31 7.20 -8.56
N ARG A 176 16.83 6.03 -8.14
CA ARG A 176 17.58 4.78 -8.24
C ARG A 176 17.81 4.37 -9.69
N ASP A 177 16.78 4.46 -10.54
CA ASP A 177 16.88 4.14 -11.96
C ASP A 177 17.90 5.02 -12.68
N VAL A 178 17.86 6.34 -12.48
CA VAL A 178 18.84 7.30 -13.03
C VAL A 178 20.26 6.96 -12.53
N SER A 179 20.42 6.62 -11.24
CA SER A 179 21.73 6.28 -10.69
C SER A 179 22.30 5.01 -11.32
N ILE A 180 21.48 4.00 -11.57
CA ILE A 180 21.86 2.76 -12.23
C ILE A 180 22.19 3.02 -13.69
N ALA A 181 21.36 3.78 -14.41
CA ALA A 181 21.61 4.15 -15.81
C ALA A 181 22.93 4.89 -15.96
N PHE A 182 23.21 5.87 -15.09
CA PHE A 182 24.49 6.59 -15.09
C PHE A 182 25.70 5.69 -14.83
N ALA A 183 25.58 4.75 -13.87
CA ALA A 183 26.66 3.80 -13.61
C ALA A 183 26.90 2.87 -14.82
N ASN A 184 25.86 2.46 -15.52
CA ASN A 184 25.97 1.65 -16.73
C ASN A 184 26.68 2.42 -17.85
N GLU A 185 26.33 3.68 -18.08
CA GLU A 185 27.01 4.53 -19.08
C GLU A 185 28.52 4.65 -18.75
N LEU A 186 28.87 4.89 -17.50
CA LEU A 186 30.28 4.96 -17.10
C LEU A 186 31.03 3.64 -17.30
N SER A 187 30.36 2.51 -17.25
CA SER A 187 31.00 1.19 -17.44
C SER A 187 31.40 0.90 -18.88
N ILE A 188 30.93 1.69 -19.84
CA ILE A 188 31.19 1.56 -21.28
C ILE A 188 32.41 2.40 -21.71
N ILE A 189 32.82 3.38 -20.91
CA ILE A 189 33.96 4.27 -21.14
C ILE A 189 35.25 3.60 -20.61
#